data_d322289b069ac619b7e019f21e795b6c
#
_entry.id   d322289b069ac619b7e019f21e795b6c
#
_cell.length_a   1.000
_cell.length_b   1.000
_cell.length_c   1.000
_cell.angle_alpha   90.00
_cell.angle_beta   90.00
_cell.angle_gamma   90.00
#
_symmetry.space_group_name_H-M   'P 1'
#
loop_
_entity.id
_entity.type
_entity.pdbx_description
1 polymer ?
#
loop_
_entity_poly.entity_id
_entity_poly.type
_entity_poly.pdbx_seq_one_letter_code
_entity_poly.pdbx_strand_id
1 'polypeptide(L)'
;ATLRLQITPPTLELDANTRFSIGACNYGVTDNLGNGAYELTCETAGEIGNAWSGPVLPIDYVEGLESCTITGLLVPGEDEEDTEAFRKRYFDSLNAQAFGGNRADYLEKVNAIPGVGGVKVYRAWNGDIKPAVLLPPEGTAEWIAGASAPEGVKAWLETIHAAAAERQLTVGGTVRAVVIDSTFSSPSASLVELVQTTVDPLQNAGEGEGIAPIGHVVKVEGVQETVVDLSFSLSYQKGLDWETVQPYVLS
;
A
#
# COMPACT_ATOMS: atom_id res chain seq x y z
N ALA A 1 -3.87 11.24 -11.25
CA ALA A 1 -4.56 9.95 -11.08
C ALA A 1 -4.21 8.99 -12.20
N THR A 2 -4.09 7.70 -11.89
CA THR A 2 -4.06 6.63 -12.88
C THR A 2 -5.29 5.74 -12.72
N LEU A 3 -5.90 5.37 -13.84
CA LEU A 3 -7.12 4.58 -13.90
C LEU A 3 -6.87 3.28 -14.66
N ARG A 4 -7.63 2.25 -14.32
CA ARG A 4 -7.66 1.00 -15.09
C ARG A 4 -8.79 1.02 -16.11
N LEU A 5 -8.43 0.94 -17.38
CA LEU A 5 -9.34 0.79 -18.50
C LEU A 5 -9.47 -0.68 -18.88
N GLN A 6 -10.67 -1.12 -19.19
CA GLN A 6 -10.95 -2.41 -19.84
C GLN A 6 -11.60 -2.16 -21.18
N ILE A 7 -11.05 -2.77 -22.25
CA ILE A 7 -11.59 -2.65 -23.62
C ILE A 7 -12.17 -3.96 -24.13
N THR A 8 -13.02 -3.83 -25.14
CA THR A 8 -13.53 -4.95 -25.94
C THR A 8 -13.35 -4.61 -27.43
N PRO A 9 -12.82 -5.53 -28.25
CA PRO A 9 -12.31 -6.86 -27.90
C PRO A 9 -10.95 -6.79 -27.16
N PRO A 10 -10.62 -7.76 -26.27
CA PRO A 10 -9.39 -7.73 -25.47
C PRO A 10 -8.12 -7.98 -26.30
N THR A 11 -8.27 -8.35 -27.56
CA THR A 11 -7.16 -8.55 -28.50
C THR A 11 -6.76 -7.29 -29.26
N LEU A 12 -7.53 -6.21 -29.13
CA LEU A 12 -7.20 -4.94 -29.75
C LEU A 12 -6.05 -4.29 -28.97
N GLU A 13 -5.05 -3.81 -29.69
CA GLU A 13 -3.95 -3.05 -29.12
C GLU A 13 -4.19 -1.56 -29.27
N LEU A 14 -4.09 -0.82 -28.16
CA LEU A 14 -4.15 0.64 -28.14
C LEU A 14 -2.75 1.22 -28.25
N ASP A 15 -2.60 2.25 -29.07
CA ASP A 15 -1.36 3.01 -29.15
C ASP A 15 -1.15 3.85 -27.88
N ALA A 16 0.10 4.07 -27.50
CA ALA A 16 0.48 4.93 -26.37
C ALA A 16 0.02 6.40 -26.52
N ASN A 17 -0.39 6.81 -27.71
CA ASN A 17 -0.96 8.14 -27.97
C ASN A 17 -2.49 8.18 -27.90
N THR A 18 -3.13 7.02 -27.65
CA THR A 18 -4.60 6.96 -27.54
C THR A 18 -5.04 7.72 -26.29
N ARG A 19 -6.00 8.62 -26.47
CA ARG A 19 -6.52 9.47 -25.40
C ARG A 19 -8.00 9.27 -25.19
N PHE A 20 -8.43 9.40 -23.96
CA PHE A 20 -9.81 9.27 -23.54
C PHE A 20 -10.27 10.55 -22.86
N SER A 21 -11.49 10.99 -23.14
CA SER A 21 -12.12 12.10 -22.42
C SER A 21 -13.05 11.53 -21.37
N ILE A 22 -12.84 11.91 -20.11
CA ILE A 22 -13.57 11.41 -18.95
C ILE A 22 -13.96 12.58 -18.07
N GLY A 23 -15.24 12.95 -18.09
CA GLY A 23 -15.71 14.14 -17.40
C GLY A 23 -15.05 15.41 -17.93
N ALA A 24 -14.36 16.14 -17.07
CA ALA A 24 -13.64 17.36 -17.40
C ALA A 24 -12.16 17.13 -17.73
N CYS A 25 -11.69 15.88 -17.65
CA CYS A 25 -10.27 15.53 -17.79
C CYS A 25 -10.02 14.67 -19.03
N ASN A 26 -8.80 14.77 -19.55
CA ASN A 26 -8.28 13.85 -20.55
C ASN A 26 -7.26 12.91 -19.92
N TYR A 27 -7.20 11.69 -20.45
CA TYR A 27 -6.32 10.64 -20.00
C TYR A 27 -5.60 10.03 -21.20
N GLY A 28 -4.30 9.82 -21.08
CA GLY A 28 -3.49 9.12 -22.06
C GLY A 28 -3.20 7.67 -21.63
N VAL A 29 -3.10 6.76 -22.58
CA VAL A 29 -2.64 5.39 -22.34
C VAL A 29 -1.16 5.43 -21.95
N THR A 30 -0.83 4.83 -20.79
CA THR A 30 0.55 4.77 -20.29
C THR A 30 1.13 3.38 -20.28
N ASP A 31 0.32 2.35 -20.01
CA ASP A 31 0.81 0.96 -20.01
C ASP A 31 -0.28 -0.03 -20.45
N ASN A 32 0.16 -1.21 -20.93
CA ASN A 32 -0.68 -2.33 -21.29
C ASN A 32 -0.59 -3.43 -20.23
N LEU A 33 -1.65 -3.59 -19.46
CA LEU A 33 -1.74 -4.56 -18.36
C LEU A 33 -2.12 -5.98 -18.82
N GLY A 34 -2.32 -6.17 -20.12
CA GLY A 34 -2.71 -7.44 -20.72
C GLY A 34 -4.21 -7.72 -20.67
N ASN A 35 -4.68 -8.67 -21.50
CA ASN A 35 -6.08 -9.08 -21.59
C ASN A 35 -7.08 -7.94 -21.87
N GLY A 36 -6.67 -6.94 -22.66
CA GLY A 36 -7.47 -5.76 -22.96
C GLY A 36 -7.59 -4.77 -21.80
N ALA A 37 -6.78 -4.91 -20.76
CA ALA A 37 -6.66 -3.95 -19.69
C ALA A 37 -5.49 -2.98 -19.95
N TYR A 38 -5.72 -1.70 -19.71
CA TYR A 38 -4.73 -0.64 -19.89
C TYR A 38 -4.70 0.28 -18.68
N GLU A 39 -3.53 0.87 -18.46
CA GLU A 39 -3.38 1.97 -17.52
C GLU A 39 -3.56 3.29 -18.26
N LEU A 40 -4.37 4.18 -17.70
CA LEU A 40 -4.58 5.54 -18.17
C LEU A 40 -4.07 6.53 -17.14
N THR A 41 -3.28 7.49 -17.57
CA THR A 41 -2.85 8.60 -16.71
C THR A 41 -3.60 9.88 -17.03
N CYS A 42 -4.15 10.55 -16.01
CA CYS A 42 -4.80 11.83 -16.14
C CYS A 42 -3.79 12.92 -16.55
N GLU A 43 -4.12 13.71 -17.57
CA GLU A 43 -3.28 14.80 -18.04
C GLU A 43 -3.38 16.05 -17.12
N THR A 44 -4.43 16.11 -16.29
CA THR A 44 -4.63 17.18 -15.31
C THR A 44 -4.16 16.70 -13.94
N ALA A 45 -3.28 17.46 -13.31
CA ALA A 45 -2.85 17.20 -11.95
C ALA A 45 -3.99 17.46 -10.95
N GLY A 46 -3.89 16.82 -9.78
CA GLY A 46 -4.85 17.00 -8.69
C GLY A 46 -5.82 15.83 -8.52
N GLU A 47 -6.71 15.97 -7.54
CA GLU A 47 -7.74 15.00 -7.19
C GLU A 47 -8.86 14.89 -8.23
N ILE A 48 -8.97 15.86 -9.15
CA ILE A 48 -10.03 15.91 -10.16
C ILE A 48 -10.11 14.64 -11.01
N GLY A 49 -9.00 13.93 -11.16
CA GLY A 49 -8.91 12.67 -11.90
C GLY A 49 -9.34 11.42 -11.14
N ASN A 50 -9.71 11.52 -9.85
CA ASN A 50 -9.99 10.34 -9.02
C ASN A 50 -11.42 9.81 -9.15
N ALA A 51 -12.35 10.65 -9.52
CA ALA A 51 -13.79 10.41 -9.36
C ALA A 51 -14.46 9.83 -10.60
N TRP A 52 -13.91 8.78 -11.23
CA TRP A 52 -14.58 8.21 -12.39
C TRP A 52 -14.57 6.69 -12.41
N SER A 53 -15.77 6.15 -12.70
CA SER A 53 -15.97 4.74 -13.03
C SER A 53 -17.07 4.63 -14.10
N GLY A 54 -16.96 3.65 -14.98
CA GLY A 54 -17.99 3.39 -15.99
C GLY A 54 -17.49 3.55 -17.43
N PRO A 55 -18.41 3.57 -18.42
CA PRO A 55 -18.06 3.64 -19.82
C PRO A 55 -17.45 4.99 -20.18
N VAL A 56 -16.48 4.94 -21.09
CA VAL A 56 -15.75 6.11 -21.58
C VAL A 56 -15.67 6.06 -23.10
N LEU A 57 -15.25 7.17 -23.70
CA LEU A 57 -15.08 7.27 -25.14
C LEU A 57 -13.67 7.75 -25.47
N PRO A 58 -13.01 7.19 -26.49
CA PRO A 58 -11.76 7.73 -26.99
C PRO A 58 -11.99 9.10 -27.63
N ILE A 59 -10.99 9.99 -27.55
CA ILE A 59 -11.06 11.32 -28.19
C ILE A 59 -10.99 11.16 -29.71
N ASP A 60 -10.09 10.29 -30.17
CA ASP A 60 -9.94 9.98 -31.59
C ASP A 60 -10.53 8.60 -31.88
N TYR A 61 -11.00 8.42 -33.12
CA TYR A 61 -11.55 7.12 -33.53
C TYR A 61 -10.48 6.03 -33.49
N VAL A 62 -10.80 4.93 -32.81
CA VAL A 62 -9.97 3.72 -32.74
C VAL A 62 -10.67 2.59 -33.49
N GLU A 63 -10.07 2.16 -34.58
CA GLU A 63 -10.63 1.10 -35.42
C GLU A 63 -10.71 -0.24 -34.66
N GLY A 64 -11.87 -0.85 -34.69
CA GLY A 64 -12.10 -2.14 -34.01
C GLY A 64 -12.42 -2.06 -32.52
N LEU A 65 -12.47 -0.87 -31.91
CA LEU A 65 -12.88 -0.68 -30.53
C LEU A 65 -14.41 -0.71 -30.43
N GLU A 66 -14.94 -1.70 -29.70
CA GLU A 66 -16.39 -1.87 -29.50
C GLU A 66 -16.86 -1.18 -28.23
N SER A 67 -16.13 -1.34 -27.13
CA SER A 67 -16.43 -0.69 -25.86
C SER A 67 -15.19 -0.49 -25.02
N CYS A 68 -15.25 0.52 -24.14
CA CYS A 68 -14.23 0.78 -23.14
C CYS A 68 -14.85 1.29 -21.85
N THR A 69 -14.34 0.80 -20.71
CA THR A 69 -14.91 1.05 -19.40
C THR A 69 -13.81 1.20 -18.38
N ILE A 70 -13.88 2.22 -17.53
CA ILE A 70 -13.01 2.36 -16.37
C ILE A 70 -13.49 1.40 -15.27
N THR A 71 -12.60 0.52 -14.83
CA THR A 71 -12.88 -0.52 -13.85
C THR A 71 -12.32 -0.23 -12.47
N GLY A 72 -11.43 0.75 -12.34
CA GLY A 72 -10.88 1.13 -11.03
C GLY A 72 -9.86 2.24 -11.10
N LEU A 73 -9.62 2.83 -9.94
CA LEU A 73 -8.55 3.77 -9.66
C LEU A 73 -7.31 2.96 -9.26
N LEU A 74 -6.18 3.19 -9.91
CA LEU A 74 -4.91 2.51 -9.60
C LEU A 74 -4.06 3.34 -8.64
N VAL A 75 -3.78 4.58 -9.03
CA VAL A 75 -3.05 5.53 -8.19
C VAL A 75 -3.86 6.81 -8.11
N PRO A 76 -4.30 7.23 -6.91
CA PRO A 76 -4.99 8.48 -6.72
C PRO A 76 -4.12 9.68 -7.12
N GLY A 77 -4.74 10.68 -7.72
CA GLY A 77 -4.13 12.01 -7.86
C GLY A 77 -4.33 12.81 -6.58
N GLU A 78 -3.43 13.71 -6.33
CA GLU A 78 -3.42 14.58 -5.16
C GLU A 78 -3.37 16.02 -5.59
N ASP A 79 -4.06 16.89 -4.84
CA ASP A 79 -3.94 18.34 -5.01
C ASP A 79 -2.65 18.84 -4.37
N GLU A 80 -2.30 20.10 -4.65
CA GLU A 80 -1.15 20.73 -4.04
C GLU A 80 -1.31 20.77 -2.52
N GLU A 81 -0.25 20.40 -1.80
CA GLU A 81 -0.23 20.40 -0.34
C GLU A 81 -0.60 21.79 0.22
N ASP A 82 -1.51 21.82 1.19
CA ASP A 82 -1.86 23.06 1.89
C ASP A 82 -0.65 23.68 2.59
N THR A 83 -0.57 25.01 2.57
CA THR A 83 0.57 25.78 3.11
C THR A 83 0.84 25.47 4.59
N GLU A 84 -0.21 25.25 5.41
CA GLU A 84 -0.03 24.95 6.83
C GLU A 84 0.41 23.50 7.04
N ALA A 85 -0.08 22.55 6.22
CA ALA A 85 0.40 21.18 6.20
C ALA A 85 1.88 21.12 5.80
N PHE A 86 2.27 21.85 4.73
CA PHE A 86 3.66 22.00 4.32
C PHE A 86 4.53 22.60 5.42
N ARG A 87 4.07 23.67 6.08
CA ARG A 87 4.79 24.31 7.18
C ARG A 87 5.00 23.35 8.34
N LYS A 88 3.95 22.61 8.73
CA LYS A 88 4.05 21.58 9.78
C LYS A 88 5.07 20.52 9.41
N ARG A 89 4.98 19.95 8.20
CA ARG A 89 5.91 18.93 7.70
C ARG A 89 7.36 19.45 7.68
N TYR A 90 7.56 20.71 7.28
CA TYR A 90 8.88 21.34 7.28
C TYR A 90 9.45 21.45 8.70
N PHE A 91 8.67 21.90 9.68
CA PHE A 91 9.14 21.95 11.07
C PHE A 91 9.35 20.56 11.67
N ASP A 92 8.48 19.61 11.35
CA ASP A 92 8.65 18.22 11.80
C ASP A 92 9.94 17.62 11.22
N SER A 93 10.30 17.93 9.97
CA SER A 93 11.55 17.46 9.35
C SER A 93 12.81 18.04 10.00
N LEU A 94 12.76 19.25 10.53
CA LEU A 94 13.88 19.84 11.28
C LEU A 94 14.13 19.13 12.62
N ASN A 95 13.08 18.56 13.21
CA ASN A 95 13.13 17.84 14.48
C ASN A 95 13.35 16.32 14.29
N ALA A 96 13.02 15.78 13.14
CA ALA A 96 13.22 14.39 12.80
C ALA A 96 14.62 14.22 12.15
N GLN A 97 15.57 13.70 12.91
CA GLN A 97 16.84 13.27 12.31
C GLN A 97 16.59 11.98 11.50
N ALA A 98 16.29 12.12 10.22
CA ALA A 98 16.28 11.00 9.29
C ALA A 98 17.71 10.49 9.13
N PHE A 99 17.94 9.26 9.57
CA PHE A 99 19.20 8.54 9.40
C PHE A 99 18.91 7.32 8.55
N GLY A 100 19.72 7.08 7.50
CA GLY A 100 19.47 6.01 6.55
C GLY A 100 19.02 4.71 7.20
N GLY A 101 17.76 4.31 6.95
CA GLY A 101 17.14 3.11 7.48
C GLY A 101 16.54 3.20 8.88
N ASN A 102 16.50 4.36 9.52
CA ASN A 102 15.72 4.53 10.74
C ASN A 102 14.22 4.75 10.40
N ARG A 103 13.37 4.70 11.43
CA ARG A 103 11.93 4.85 11.23
C ARG A 103 11.55 6.19 10.60
N ALA A 104 12.21 7.28 10.98
CA ALA A 104 11.96 8.62 10.45
C ALA A 104 12.26 8.68 8.95
N ASP A 105 13.38 8.08 8.53
CA ASP A 105 13.79 7.99 7.12
C ASP A 105 12.76 7.23 6.28
N TYR A 106 12.28 6.07 6.76
CA TYR A 106 11.21 5.32 6.07
C TYR A 106 9.91 6.10 6.00
N LEU A 107 9.48 6.75 7.10
CA LEU A 107 8.25 7.55 7.12
C LEU A 107 8.33 8.71 6.13
N GLU A 108 9.44 9.44 6.12
CA GLU A 108 9.64 10.58 5.22
C GLU A 108 9.62 10.13 3.75
N LYS A 109 10.44 9.15 3.41
CA LYS A 109 10.63 8.73 2.03
C LYS A 109 9.44 7.99 1.44
N VAL A 110 8.78 7.14 2.23
CA VAL A 110 7.60 6.39 1.74
C VAL A 110 6.40 7.31 1.59
N ASN A 111 6.19 8.26 2.53
CA ASN A 111 5.11 9.24 2.41
C ASN A 111 5.33 10.24 1.26
N ALA A 112 6.57 10.37 0.76
CA ALA A 112 6.86 11.20 -0.41
C ALA A 112 6.52 10.51 -1.74
N ILE A 113 6.18 9.22 -1.73
CA ILE A 113 5.79 8.50 -2.95
C ILE A 113 4.37 8.91 -3.33
N PRO A 114 4.14 9.37 -4.57
CA PRO A 114 2.82 9.77 -5.03
C PRO A 114 1.75 8.68 -4.84
N GLY A 115 0.58 9.06 -4.34
CA GLY A 115 -0.52 8.15 -4.05
C GLY A 115 -0.48 7.50 -2.67
N VAL A 116 0.59 7.68 -1.89
CA VAL A 116 0.67 7.21 -0.50
C VAL A 116 0.10 8.25 0.44
N GLY A 117 -0.98 7.96 1.15
CA GLY A 117 -1.58 8.81 2.17
C GLY A 117 -1.00 8.62 3.56
N GLY A 118 -0.29 7.51 3.78
CA GLY A 118 0.37 7.23 5.04
C GLY A 118 1.03 5.88 5.09
N VAL A 119 2.04 5.74 5.96
CA VAL A 119 2.75 4.48 6.17
C VAL A 119 2.97 4.19 7.65
N LYS A 120 2.85 2.94 8.03
CA LYS A 120 3.25 2.43 9.35
C LYS A 120 4.39 1.43 9.20
N VAL A 121 5.51 1.72 9.87
CA VAL A 121 6.73 0.93 9.77
C VAL A 121 6.91 0.07 11.01
N TYR A 122 7.07 -1.25 10.80
CA TYR A 122 7.35 -2.25 11.83
C TYR A 122 8.78 -2.73 11.67
N ARG A 123 9.51 -2.75 12.77
CA ARG A 123 10.91 -3.18 12.85
C ARG A 123 11.01 -4.70 12.96
N ALA A 124 12.13 -5.25 12.49
CA ALA A 124 12.54 -6.63 12.73
C ALA A 124 11.37 -7.62 12.64
N TRP A 125 10.57 -7.46 11.56
CA TRP A 125 9.44 -8.33 11.30
C TRP A 125 9.93 -9.60 10.59
N ASN A 126 9.56 -10.76 11.13
CA ASN A 126 9.92 -12.05 10.56
C ASN A 126 8.74 -12.76 9.86
N GLY A 127 7.57 -12.13 9.75
CA GLY A 127 6.36 -12.54 9.08
C GLY A 127 6.46 -13.76 8.17
N ASP A 128 6.30 -13.54 6.89
CA ASP A 128 6.48 -14.54 5.82
C ASP A 128 7.91 -14.54 5.22
N ILE A 129 8.85 -13.77 5.77
CA ILE A 129 10.26 -13.82 5.38
C ILE A 129 10.87 -15.10 5.95
N LYS A 130 10.66 -16.19 5.23
CA LYS A 130 11.12 -17.56 5.59
C LYS A 130 10.81 -17.97 7.04
N PRO A 131 9.62 -17.72 7.59
CA PRO A 131 9.34 -18.04 8.99
C PRO A 131 9.40 -19.54 9.27
N ALA A 132 9.08 -20.36 8.28
CA ALA A 132 9.14 -21.83 8.42
C ALA A 132 10.55 -22.35 8.72
N VAL A 133 11.59 -21.63 8.27
CA VAL A 133 13.00 -22.00 8.54
C VAL A 133 13.39 -21.72 10.00
N LEU A 134 12.73 -20.78 10.64
CA LEU A 134 13.00 -20.37 12.02
C LEU A 134 12.12 -21.12 13.04
N LEU A 135 11.06 -21.80 12.59
CA LEU A 135 10.20 -22.56 13.48
C LEU A 135 10.80 -23.96 13.72
N PRO A 136 10.92 -24.39 14.98
CA PRO A 136 11.42 -25.71 15.26
C PRO A 136 10.44 -26.78 14.73
N PRO A 137 10.93 -27.86 14.13
CA PRO A 137 10.09 -29.01 13.75
C PRO A 137 9.35 -29.61 14.94
N GLU A 138 8.23 -30.28 14.64
CA GLU A 138 7.51 -31.07 15.65
C GLU A 138 8.43 -32.12 16.29
N GLY A 139 8.33 -32.32 17.60
CA GLY A 139 9.19 -33.26 18.35
C GLY A 139 10.55 -32.70 18.79
N THR A 140 10.88 -31.43 18.43
CA THR A 140 12.17 -30.83 18.81
C THR A 140 12.30 -30.66 20.33
N ALA A 141 11.21 -30.32 21.03
CA ALA A 141 11.21 -30.17 22.48
C ALA A 141 11.54 -31.52 23.20
N GLU A 142 10.89 -32.59 22.76
CA GLU A 142 11.10 -33.93 23.27
C GLU A 142 12.53 -34.41 23.02
N TRP A 143 13.05 -34.12 21.83
CA TRP A 143 14.44 -34.44 21.50
C TRP A 143 15.42 -33.69 22.39
N ILE A 144 15.23 -32.37 22.60
CA ILE A 144 16.07 -31.57 23.51
C ILE A 144 16.00 -32.16 24.94
N ALA A 145 14.81 -32.48 25.42
CA ALA A 145 14.61 -33.04 26.74
C ALA A 145 15.36 -34.36 26.94
N GLY A 146 15.37 -35.22 25.92
CA GLY A 146 16.06 -36.54 25.92
C GLY A 146 17.53 -36.46 25.53
N ALA A 147 18.05 -35.34 25.07
CA ALA A 147 19.42 -35.22 24.57
C ALA A 147 20.45 -35.39 25.71
N SER A 148 21.46 -36.19 25.45
CA SER A 148 22.64 -36.32 26.33
C SER A 148 23.62 -35.17 25.99
N ALA A 149 23.42 -34.01 26.61
CA ALA A 149 24.27 -32.84 26.44
C ALA A 149 24.64 -32.21 27.79
N PRO A 150 25.74 -31.46 27.90
CA PRO A 150 26.04 -30.68 29.09
C PRO A 150 24.86 -29.78 29.47
N GLU A 151 24.59 -29.63 30.77
CA GLU A 151 23.42 -28.96 31.28
C GLU A 151 23.30 -27.49 30.73
N GLY A 152 24.39 -26.75 30.65
CA GLY A 152 24.39 -25.42 30.08
C GLY A 152 24.05 -25.35 28.58
N VAL A 153 24.41 -26.38 27.80
CA VAL A 153 24.04 -26.51 26.39
C VAL A 153 22.56 -26.84 26.27
N LYS A 154 22.06 -27.74 27.12
CA LYS A 154 20.64 -28.09 27.14
C LYS A 154 19.76 -26.89 27.48
N ALA A 155 20.07 -26.13 28.53
CA ALA A 155 19.36 -24.94 28.93
C ALA A 155 19.37 -23.86 27.82
N TRP A 156 20.50 -23.73 27.11
CA TRP A 156 20.58 -22.83 25.95
C TRP A 156 19.66 -23.27 24.80
N LEU A 157 19.65 -24.58 24.46
CA LEU A 157 18.79 -25.14 23.43
C LEU A 157 17.30 -24.96 23.79
N GLU A 158 16.92 -25.20 25.05
CA GLU A 158 15.55 -24.97 25.54
C GLU A 158 15.13 -23.51 25.40
N THR A 159 16.02 -22.57 25.74
CA THR A 159 15.78 -21.12 25.58
C THR A 159 15.58 -20.73 24.12
N ILE A 160 16.44 -21.18 23.21
CA ILE A 160 16.32 -20.91 21.77
C ILE A 160 15.05 -21.55 21.20
N HIS A 161 14.75 -22.80 21.60
CA HIS A 161 13.53 -23.49 21.16
C HIS A 161 12.27 -22.74 21.59
N ALA A 162 12.19 -22.30 22.86
CA ALA A 162 11.05 -21.52 23.34
C ALA A 162 10.88 -20.20 22.57
N ALA A 163 11.97 -19.46 22.37
CA ALA A 163 11.93 -18.21 21.60
C ALA A 163 11.52 -18.44 20.14
N ALA A 164 11.96 -19.52 19.52
CA ALA A 164 11.58 -19.88 18.16
C ALA A 164 10.11 -20.31 18.07
N ALA A 165 9.65 -21.17 18.99
CA ALA A 165 8.27 -21.66 19.04
C ALA A 165 7.26 -20.53 19.29
N GLU A 166 7.60 -19.56 20.13
CA GLU A 166 6.80 -18.37 20.40
C GLU A 166 6.96 -17.27 19.33
N ARG A 167 7.73 -17.54 18.28
CA ARG A 167 8.04 -16.55 17.21
C ARG A 167 8.67 -15.26 17.74
N GLN A 168 9.42 -15.33 18.81
CA GLN A 168 10.12 -14.19 19.40
C GLN A 168 11.50 -13.95 18.72
N LEU A 169 12.01 -14.94 17.98
CA LEU A 169 13.21 -14.76 17.16
C LEU A 169 12.89 -13.86 15.98
N THR A 170 13.61 -12.77 15.86
CA THR A 170 13.48 -11.82 14.76
C THR A 170 14.67 -11.92 13.83
N VAL A 171 14.43 -11.71 12.54
CA VAL A 171 15.50 -11.56 11.54
C VAL A 171 15.90 -10.09 11.53
N GLY A 172 17.14 -9.80 11.91
CA GLY A 172 17.66 -8.43 11.87
C GLY A 172 17.67 -7.90 10.44
N GLY A 173 17.39 -6.60 10.29
CA GLY A 173 17.30 -5.97 8.97
C GLY A 173 15.97 -6.21 8.23
N THR A 174 15.02 -6.93 8.79
CA THR A 174 13.69 -7.08 8.19
C THR A 174 12.76 -5.97 8.64
N VAL A 175 12.05 -5.36 7.66
CA VAL A 175 11.13 -4.25 7.87
C VAL A 175 9.80 -4.57 7.17
N ARG A 176 8.71 -4.28 7.83
CA ARG A 176 7.38 -4.32 7.23
C ARG A 176 6.83 -2.90 7.16
N ALA A 177 6.46 -2.45 5.97
CA ALA A 177 5.80 -1.18 5.73
C ALA A 177 4.34 -1.44 5.33
N VAL A 178 3.40 -0.89 6.09
CA VAL A 178 1.96 -0.99 5.77
C VAL A 178 1.48 0.38 5.36
N VAL A 179 0.96 0.48 4.13
CA VAL A 179 0.58 1.74 3.49
C VAL A 179 -0.93 1.87 3.33
N ILE A 180 -1.41 3.12 3.36
CA ILE A 180 -2.73 3.53 2.91
C ILE A 180 -2.57 4.45 1.70
N ASP A 181 -3.57 4.54 0.87
CA ASP A 181 -3.56 5.47 -0.25
C ASP A 181 -3.90 6.91 0.19
N SER A 182 -3.75 7.88 -0.71
CA SER A 182 -4.02 9.31 -0.43
C SER A 182 -5.49 9.60 -0.15
N THR A 183 -6.41 8.67 -0.43
CA THR A 183 -7.83 8.76 -0.04
C THR A 183 -8.12 8.12 1.31
N PHE A 184 -7.09 7.70 2.05
CA PHE A 184 -7.15 6.97 3.32
C PHE A 184 -7.87 5.61 3.23
N SER A 185 -7.86 5.00 2.06
CA SER A 185 -8.43 3.68 1.78
C SER A 185 -7.34 2.62 1.59
N SER A 186 -7.77 1.37 1.38
CA SER A 186 -6.84 0.29 1.05
C SER A 186 -6.22 0.54 -0.33
N PRO A 187 -4.88 0.56 -0.44
CA PRO A 187 -4.21 0.86 -1.70
C PRO A 187 -4.44 -0.23 -2.74
N SER A 188 -4.42 0.15 -4.01
CA SER A 188 -4.42 -0.80 -5.12
C SER A 188 -3.16 -1.67 -5.12
N ALA A 189 -3.23 -2.84 -5.73
CA ALA A 189 -2.05 -3.70 -5.91
C ALA A 189 -0.93 -2.98 -6.66
N SER A 190 -1.26 -2.15 -7.65
CA SER A 190 -0.28 -1.36 -8.42
C SER A 190 0.43 -0.32 -7.55
N LEU A 191 -0.28 0.34 -6.62
CA LEU A 191 0.35 1.28 -5.70
C LEU A 191 1.29 0.56 -4.72
N VAL A 192 0.87 -0.60 -4.18
CA VAL A 192 1.72 -1.42 -3.32
C VAL A 192 2.98 -1.87 -4.05
N GLU A 193 2.87 -2.30 -5.30
CA GLU A 193 4.00 -2.71 -6.14
C GLU A 193 4.93 -1.53 -6.46
N LEU A 194 4.38 -0.35 -6.76
CA LEU A 194 5.16 0.87 -6.95
C LEU A 194 5.99 1.20 -5.70
N VAL A 195 5.35 1.19 -4.53
CA VAL A 195 6.03 1.45 -3.26
C VAL A 195 7.08 0.37 -2.98
N GLN A 196 6.75 -0.91 -3.19
CA GLN A 196 7.70 -2.02 -3.01
C GLN A 196 8.94 -1.86 -3.89
N THR A 197 8.73 -1.60 -5.18
CA THR A 197 9.84 -1.43 -6.14
C THR A 197 10.69 -0.20 -5.81
N THR A 198 10.07 0.87 -5.34
CA THR A 198 10.78 2.09 -4.95
C THR A 198 11.58 1.90 -3.67
N VAL A 199 11.03 1.18 -2.69
CA VAL A 199 11.65 1.01 -1.37
C VAL A 199 12.70 -0.09 -1.39
N ASP A 200 12.35 -1.27 -1.87
CA ASP A 200 13.22 -2.45 -1.90
C ASP A 200 12.76 -3.40 -3.02
N PRO A 201 13.37 -3.33 -4.22
CA PRO A 201 13.00 -4.16 -5.36
C PRO A 201 13.10 -5.65 -5.03
N LEU A 202 12.04 -6.43 -5.26
CA LEU A 202 11.98 -7.84 -4.88
C LEU A 202 13.06 -8.71 -5.53
N GLN A 203 13.54 -8.33 -6.73
CA GLN A 203 14.61 -9.06 -7.43
C GLN A 203 15.92 -9.02 -6.66
N ASN A 204 16.24 -7.87 -6.04
CA ASN A 204 17.50 -7.61 -5.35
C ASN A 204 17.23 -7.14 -3.92
N ALA A 205 16.25 -7.79 -3.26
CA ALA A 205 15.84 -7.41 -1.92
C ALA A 205 17.00 -7.44 -0.92
N GLY A 206 17.21 -6.29 -0.25
CA GLY A 206 18.28 -6.12 0.72
C GLY A 206 19.61 -5.66 0.12
N GLU A 207 19.73 -5.49 -1.19
CA GLU A 207 20.97 -5.02 -1.83
C GLU A 207 21.15 -3.50 -1.80
N GLY A 208 20.14 -2.76 -1.35
CA GLY A 208 20.19 -1.31 -1.23
C GLY A 208 20.02 -0.56 -2.57
N GLU A 209 19.37 -1.18 -3.54
CA GLU A 209 19.08 -0.54 -4.84
C GLU A 209 17.93 0.46 -4.77
N GLY A 210 17.03 0.32 -3.76
CA GLY A 210 15.94 1.25 -3.51
C GLY A 210 16.26 2.26 -2.40
N ILE A 211 15.21 2.71 -1.73
CA ILE A 211 15.30 3.61 -0.56
C ILE A 211 15.91 2.88 0.66
N ALA A 212 15.65 1.59 0.77
CA ALA A 212 16.10 0.76 1.88
C ALA A 212 17.64 0.60 1.82
N PRO A 213 18.35 0.74 2.96
CA PRO A 213 19.79 0.53 2.99
C PRO A 213 20.14 -0.95 2.83
N ILE A 214 21.36 -1.23 2.43
CA ILE A 214 21.93 -2.59 2.35
C ILE A 214 21.67 -3.36 3.64
N GLY A 215 21.18 -4.58 3.50
CA GLY A 215 20.85 -5.48 4.61
C GLY A 215 19.45 -5.29 5.19
N HIS A 216 18.68 -4.31 4.69
CA HIS A 216 17.27 -4.16 5.02
C HIS A 216 16.40 -4.80 3.95
N VAL A 217 15.78 -5.93 4.28
CA VAL A 217 14.74 -6.54 3.44
C VAL A 217 13.39 -5.97 3.86
N VAL A 218 12.73 -5.26 2.94
CA VAL A 218 11.47 -4.57 3.22
C VAL A 218 10.32 -5.27 2.52
N LYS A 219 9.25 -5.53 3.26
CA LYS A 219 7.98 -5.95 2.69
C LYS A 219 6.95 -4.85 2.81
N VAL A 220 6.39 -4.46 1.68
CA VAL A 220 5.31 -3.48 1.61
C VAL A 220 3.97 -4.21 1.46
N GLU A 221 2.99 -3.78 2.23
CA GLU A 221 1.62 -4.31 2.20
C GLU A 221 0.61 -3.17 2.31
N GLY A 222 -0.57 -3.37 1.74
CA GLY A 222 -1.71 -2.49 1.98
C GLY A 222 -2.37 -2.77 3.33
N VAL A 223 -3.06 -1.76 3.87
CA VAL A 223 -3.92 -1.94 5.04
C VAL A 223 -5.07 -2.90 4.73
N GLN A 224 -5.54 -3.60 5.75
CA GLN A 224 -6.78 -4.37 5.68
C GLN A 224 -7.89 -3.52 6.28
N GLU A 225 -8.95 -3.33 5.51
CA GLU A 225 -10.14 -2.62 5.97
C GLU A 225 -10.97 -3.51 6.90
N THR A 226 -11.45 -2.91 7.97
CA THR A 226 -12.40 -3.56 8.88
C THR A 226 -13.68 -2.75 8.90
N VAL A 227 -14.77 -3.36 8.51
CA VAL A 227 -16.10 -2.74 8.62
C VAL A 227 -16.50 -2.71 10.09
N VAL A 228 -16.83 -1.52 10.58
CA VAL A 228 -17.36 -1.32 11.93
C VAL A 228 -18.81 -0.86 11.81
N ASP A 229 -19.73 -1.72 12.19
CA ASP A 229 -21.14 -1.38 12.25
C ASP A 229 -21.44 -0.59 13.53
N LEU A 230 -21.94 0.63 13.36
CA LEU A 230 -22.36 1.49 14.47
C LEU A 230 -23.88 1.50 14.56
N SER A 231 -24.39 1.19 15.74
CA SER A 231 -25.81 1.31 16.05
C SER A 231 -26.01 2.26 17.22
N PHE A 232 -26.79 3.29 17.01
CA PHE A 232 -27.10 4.27 18.05
C PHE A 232 -28.59 4.67 18.03
N SER A 233 -29.08 5.11 19.17
CA SER A 233 -30.43 5.64 19.31
C SER A 233 -30.38 7.15 19.53
N LEU A 234 -31.15 7.88 18.75
CA LEU A 234 -31.27 9.33 18.86
C LEU A 234 -32.59 9.73 19.54
N SER A 235 -32.51 10.61 20.49
CA SER A 235 -33.66 11.27 21.07
C SER A 235 -33.72 12.72 20.58
N TYR A 236 -34.81 13.08 19.93
CA TYR A 236 -34.95 14.43 19.37
C TYR A 236 -35.57 15.38 20.37
N GLN A 237 -35.15 16.63 20.34
CA GLN A 237 -35.87 17.72 21.00
C GLN A 237 -37.16 18.04 20.20
N LYS A 238 -38.10 18.64 20.88
CA LYS A 238 -39.39 19.00 20.25
C LYS A 238 -39.20 19.91 19.03
N GLY A 239 -39.60 19.44 17.86
CA GLY A 239 -39.47 20.18 16.59
C GLY A 239 -38.29 19.74 15.71
N LEU A 240 -37.51 18.74 16.13
CA LEU A 240 -36.49 18.10 15.29
C LEU A 240 -36.94 16.69 14.92
N ASP A 241 -36.60 16.27 13.73
CA ASP A 241 -36.80 14.92 13.18
C ASP A 241 -35.53 14.37 12.53
N TRP A 242 -35.57 13.13 12.06
CA TRP A 242 -34.44 12.49 11.44
C TRP A 242 -33.98 13.24 10.16
N GLU A 243 -34.91 13.70 9.33
CA GLU A 243 -34.57 14.39 8.08
C GLU A 243 -33.76 15.66 8.31
N THR A 244 -34.06 16.37 9.41
CA THR A 244 -33.35 17.60 9.81
C THR A 244 -31.95 17.29 10.36
N VAL A 245 -31.79 16.17 11.12
CA VAL A 245 -30.56 15.85 11.85
C VAL A 245 -29.62 14.93 11.07
N GLN A 246 -30.13 14.14 10.15
CA GLN A 246 -29.37 13.19 9.34
C GLN A 246 -28.09 13.76 8.69
N PRO A 247 -28.10 14.94 8.06
CA PRO A 247 -26.90 15.48 7.44
C PRO A 247 -25.76 15.76 8.42
N TYR A 248 -26.10 16.04 9.70
CA TYR A 248 -25.10 16.31 10.75
C TYR A 248 -24.60 15.04 11.45
N VAL A 249 -25.30 13.94 11.30
CA VAL A 249 -24.95 12.65 11.89
C VAL A 249 -24.10 11.81 10.92
N LEU A 250 -24.33 11.99 9.61
CA LEU A 250 -23.66 11.23 8.55
C LEU A 250 -22.50 11.99 7.89
N SER A 251 -22.24 13.21 8.33
CA SER A 251 -21.06 14.01 7.93
C SER A 251 -19.89 13.69 8.87
#